data_acf1968d6c4b3b16a5cc5678fbe3a238
#
_entry.id   acf1968d6c4b3b16a5cc5678fbe3a238
#
_cell.length_a   1.000
_cell.length_b   1.000
_cell.length_c   1.000
_cell.angle_alpha   90.00
_cell.angle_beta   90.00
_cell.angle_gamma   90.00
#
_symmetry.space_group_name_H-M   'P 1'
#
loop_
_entity.id
_entity.type
_entity.pdbx_description
1 polymer ?
#
loop_
_entity_poly.entity_id
_entity_poly.type
_entity_poly.pdbx_seq_one_letter_code
_entity_poly.pdbx_strand_id
1 'polypeptide(L)' 'MTEREFDYTQAMTELESIAARVEDPATSLDDIGALVKRSRELAAACREYLRTVRESVTGDNQD' A
#
# COMPACT_ATOMS: atom_id res chain seq x y z
N MET A 1 9.70 -9.23 17.23
CA MET A 1 9.05 -9.20 16.32
C MET A 1 8.77 -8.01 15.55
N THR A 2 8.28 -8.09 14.58
CA THR A 2 8.28 -7.02 13.67
C THR A 2 6.93 -6.52 13.36
N GLU A 3 6.00 -6.67 14.26
CA GLU A 3 4.73 -6.24 13.93
C GLU A 3 4.65 -4.76 13.80
N ARG A 4 5.66 -4.03 14.27
CA ARG A 4 5.64 -2.64 14.04
C ARG A 4 6.10 -2.26 12.70
N GLU A 5 6.75 -3.14 11.99
CA GLU A 5 7.25 -2.82 10.69
C GLU A 5 6.15 -2.93 9.67
N PHE A 6 6.14 -2.02 8.71
CA PHE A 6 5.16 -2.05 7.64
C PHE A 6 5.47 -3.23 6.72
N ASP A 7 4.47 -4.04 6.43
CA ASP A 7 4.65 -5.19 5.56
C ASP A 7 4.29 -4.79 4.14
N TYR A 8 5.30 -4.44 3.38
CA TYR A 8 5.11 -3.97 2.01
C TYR A 8 4.47 -5.03 1.12
N THR A 9 4.92 -6.27 1.26
CA THR A 9 4.37 -7.36 0.46
C THR A 9 2.89 -7.56 0.74
N GLN A 10 2.52 -7.52 2.00
CA GLN A 10 1.14 -7.67 2.38
C GLN A 10 0.30 -6.52 1.82
N ALA A 11 0.84 -5.30 1.87
CA ALA A 11 0.12 -4.15 1.37
C ALA A 11 -0.09 -4.26 -0.13
N MET A 12 0.91 -4.74 -0.85
CA MET A 12 0.76 -4.91 -2.29
C MET A 12 -0.26 -5.97 -2.61
N THR A 13 -0.29 -7.04 -1.85
CA THR A 13 -1.29 -8.09 -2.05
C THR A 13 -2.68 -7.52 -1.82
N GLU A 14 -2.83 -6.71 -0.79
CA GLU A 14 -4.13 -6.13 -0.51
C GLU A 14 -4.54 -5.16 -1.62
N LEU A 15 -3.59 -4.38 -2.14
CA LEU A 15 -3.89 -3.48 -3.24
C LEU A 15 -4.36 -4.24 -4.48
N GLU A 16 -3.72 -5.38 -4.76
CA GLU A 16 -4.15 -6.18 -5.89
C GLU A 16 -5.56 -6.72 -5.69
N SER A 17 -5.86 -7.13 -4.47
CA SER A 17 -7.17 -7.64 -4.16
C SER A 17 -8.22 -6.53 -4.32
N ILE A 18 -7.88 -5.32 -3.87
CA ILE A 18 -8.79 -4.20 -4.01
C ILE A 18 -9.05 -3.89 -5.48
N ALA A 19 -7.99 -3.91 -6.29
CA ALA A 19 -8.15 -3.64 -7.72
C ALA A 19 -9.09 -4.64 -8.37
N ALA A 20 -8.96 -5.90 -8.01
CA ALA A 20 -9.83 -6.93 -8.57
C ALA A 20 -11.28 -6.68 -8.17
N ARG A 21 -11.50 -6.27 -6.94
CA ARG A 21 -12.87 -6.04 -6.48
C ARG A 21 -13.48 -4.81 -7.13
N VAL A 22 -12.68 -3.78 -7.37
CA VAL A 22 -13.18 -2.58 -8.02
C VAL A 22 -13.60 -2.89 -9.46
N GLU A 23 -12.90 -3.83 -10.09
CA GLU A 23 -13.22 -4.19 -11.45
C GLU A 23 -14.38 -5.16 -11.56
N ASP A 24 -14.80 -5.73 -10.46
CA ASP A 24 -15.89 -6.70 -10.46
C ASP A 24 -17.22 -5.98 -10.64
N PRO A 25 -17.97 -6.28 -11.69
CA PRO A 25 -19.21 -5.58 -11.93
C PRO A 25 -20.27 -5.79 -10.86
N ALA A 26 -20.08 -6.79 -10.00
CA ALA A 26 -21.02 -7.03 -8.91
C ALA A 26 -20.74 -6.15 -7.70
N THR A 27 -19.62 -5.45 -7.67
CA THR A 27 -19.28 -4.63 -6.53
C THR A 27 -20.15 -3.37 -6.52
N SER A 28 -20.73 -3.06 -5.38
CA SER A 28 -21.62 -1.91 -5.29
C SER A 28 -20.83 -0.61 -5.30
N LEU A 29 -21.53 0.47 -5.61
CA LEU A 29 -20.90 1.77 -5.65
C LEU A 29 -20.37 2.17 -4.28
N ASP A 30 -21.13 1.86 -3.23
CA ASP A 30 -20.67 2.16 -1.88
C ASP A 30 -19.41 1.41 -1.55
N ASP A 31 -19.33 0.16 -1.97
CA ASP A 31 -18.15 -0.64 -1.73
C ASP A 31 -16.95 -0.10 -2.49
N ILE A 32 -17.19 0.37 -3.71
CA ILE A 32 -16.09 0.95 -4.48
C ILE A 32 -15.51 2.16 -3.76
N GLY A 33 -16.37 3.00 -3.19
CA GLY A 33 -15.89 4.15 -2.44
C GLY A 33 -15.00 3.76 -1.29
N ALA A 34 -15.42 2.74 -0.53
CA ALA A 34 -14.62 2.27 0.60
C ALA A 34 -13.30 1.66 0.12
N LEU A 35 -13.36 0.93 -0.98
CA LEU A 35 -12.15 0.30 -1.51
C LEU A 35 -11.15 1.35 -2.00
N VAL A 36 -11.65 2.39 -2.64
CA VAL A 36 -10.77 3.46 -3.11
C VAL A 36 -10.11 4.15 -1.92
N LYS A 37 -10.88 4.41 -0.87
CA LYS A 37 -10.30 5.04 0.31
C LYS A 37 -9.20 4.15 0.90
N ARG A 38 -9.46 2.86 1.01
CA ARG A 38 -8.48 1.95 1.55
C ARG A 38 -7.24 1.88 0.67
N SER A 39 -7.44 1.86 -0.65
CA SER A 39 -6.30 1.79 -1.55
C SER A 39 -5.43 3.03 -1.44
N ARG A 40 -6.03 4.19 -1.23
CA ARG A 40 -5.24 5.40 -1.06
C ARG A 40 -4.42 5.35 0.21
N GLU A 41 -4.99 4.80 1.28
CA GLU A 41 -4.26 4.66 2.52
C GLU A 41 -3.08 3.72 2.35
N LEU A 42 -3.30 2.61 1.65
CA LEU A 42 -2.23 1.65 1.42
C LEU A 42 -1.16 2.24 0.51
N ALA A 43 -1.57 2.95 -0.53
CA ALA A 43 -0.61 3.54 -1.44
C ALA A 43 0.25 4.57 -0.73
N ALA A 44 -0.35 5.37 0.14
CA ALA A 44 0.41 6.35 0.89
C ALA A 44 1.40 5.67 1.83
N ALA A 45 0.98 4.59 2.48
CA ALA A 45 1.87 3.87 3.37
C ALA A 45 3.02 3.25 2.60
N CYS A 46 2.74 2.71 1.41
CA CYS A 46 3.79 2.14 0.58
C CYS A 46 4.79 3.20 0.15
N ARG A 47 4.31 4.37 -0.24
CA ARG A 47 5.22 5.44 -0.65
C ARG A 47 6.10 5.87 0.51
N GLU A 48 5.52 5.96 1.69
CA GLU A 48 6.29 6.36 2.86
C GLU A 48 7.34 5.31 3.18
N TYR A 49 6.96 4.05 3.08
CA TYR A 49 7.89 2.97 3.34
C TYR A 49 9.06 3.02 2.35
N LEU A 50 8.75 3.18 1.07
CA LEU A 50 9.79 3.21 0.06
C LEU A 50 10.68 4.42 0.21
N ARG A 51 10.11 5.55 0.62
CA ARG A 51 10.93 6.73 0.85
C ARG A 51 11.90 6.49 2.00
N THR A 52 11.42 5.86 3.07
CA THR A 52 12.28 5.57 4.21
C THR A 52 13.40 4.64 3.82
N VAL A 53 13.08 3.61 3.04
CA VAL A 53 14.09 2.66 2.60
C VAL A 53 15.12 3.37 1.73
N ARG A 54 14.65 4.23 0.82
CA ARG A 54 15.56 4.92 -0.07
C ARG A 54 16.47 5.88 0.69
N GLU A 55 15.91 6.58 1.67
CA GLU A 55 16.71 7.49 2.44
C GLU A 55 17.76 6.76 3.24
N SER A 56 17.40 5.58 3.75
CA SER A 56 18.35 4.79 4.50
C SER A 56 19.51 4.35 3.63
N VAL A 57 19.20 3.90 2.42
CA VAL A 57 20.24 3.47 1.51
C VAL A 57 21.09 4.65 1.05
N THR A 58 20.44 5.76 0.73
CA THR A 58 21.16 6.92 0.30
C THR A 58 22.06 7.46 1.40
N GLY A 59 21.58 7.41 2.62
CA GLY A 59 22.39 7.86 3.73
C GLY A 59 23.64 7.03 3.87
N ASP A 60 23.51 5.73 3.68
CA ASP A 60 24.67 4.86 3.75
C ASP A 60 25.64 5.15 2.63
N ASN A 61 25.14 5.54 1.48
CA ASN A 61 26.01 5.79 0.36
C ASN A 61 26.54 7.19 0.31
N GLN A 62 26.12 8.00 1.21
CA GLN A 62 26.51 9.35 1.15
C GLN A 62 27.91 9.56 1.37
N ASP A 63 28.59 8.76 1.91
CA ASP A 63 29.96 8.96 2.12
C ASP A 63 30.73 8.38 1.16
#